data_f668fa2a75c34e238576f41c1746d79d
#
_entry.id   f668fa2a75c34e238576f41c1746d79d
#
_cell.length_a   1.000
_cell.length_b   1.000
_cell.length_c   1.000
_cell.angle_alpha   90.00
_cell.angle_beta   90.00
_cell.angle_gamma   90.00
#
_symmetry.space_group_name_H-M   'P 1'
#
loop_
_entity.id
_entity.type
_entity.pdbx_description
1 polymer ?
#
loop_
_entity_poly.entity_id
_entity_poly.type
_entity_poly.pdbx_seq_one_letter_code
_entity_poly.pdbx_strand_id
1 'polypeptide(L)'
;MYIGSTGPRGLHHLVYEIVDNSIDEALAGYCTHIEVEILPGNIITVRDNGRGIPVDINEEEGLPAVTVVLTVLHAGGKFGGSGYKVSGGLHGVGSSVVNALSEWFEIEVSRQGHIYHQRFERGDVKSDLEIIGDTNETGTFIKFKADPEIFTETTEYDFETLQKRLREQAFLNAGLSISLTDKRDEDNILNEVYCYEGGIRSFVDYINKSRGLTPLHEDIMHFSVVDGDRSAEVAMSYNDGYNEIILSFANDVRTIDGGTHEMGFKTALTRVFNDYGKKFNLIKDSDKKLSGDDVREGLTAVISVKLTEAQFEGQTKGKLGNTEITGLVSKMLYDKLMTYLEENPSTARTILNKSLDASRAREAARKARDNARRKSALESNSLPASLPTAPIKIPKTPSFTSSREIPQAAPQRRKRQKHPGNSPPLGQDAQC
;
A
#
# COMPACT_ATOMS: atom_id res chain seq x y z
N MET A 1 -2.76 8.37 -19.55
CA MET A 1 -4.04 7.89 -18.99
C MET A 1 -3.97 8.03 -17.47
N TYR A 2 -4.84 8.83 -16.86
CA TYR A 2 -4.78 9.20 -15.44
C TYR A 2 -5.13 8.06 -14.48
N ILE A 3 -5.91 7.05 -14.90
CA ILE A 3 -6.26 5.86 -14.10
C ILE A 3 -5.35 4.65 -14.35
N GLY A 4 -4.33 4.77 -15.19
CA GLY A 4 -3.31 3.75 -15.45
C GLY A 4 -3.73 2.60 -16.38
N SER A 5 -4.99 2.17 -16.42
CA SER A 5 -5.50 1.12 -17.33
C SER A 5 -7.02 1.23 -17.51
N THR A 6 -7.58 0.51 -18.51
CA THR A 6 -9.02 0.33 -18.74
C THR A 6 -9.51 -1.08 -18.39
N GLY A 7 -8.64 -1.93 -17.83
CA GLY A 7 -9.01 -3.22 -17.29
C GLY A 7 -9.53 -3.14 -15.85
N PRO A 8 -9.70 -4.30 -15.17
CA PRO A 8 -10.28 -4.37 -13.82
C PRO A 8 -9.63 -3.42 -12.80
N ARG A 9 -8.29 -3.25 -12.87
CA ARG A 9 -7.57 -2.34 -11.97
C ARG A 9 -7.98 -0.88 -12.17
N GLY A 10 -8.12 -0.43 -13.42
CA GLY A 10 -8.55 0.93 -13.73
C GLY A 10 -10.00 1.17 -13.37
N LEU A 11 -10.88 0.16 -13.53
CA LEU A 11 -12.26 0.22 -13.11
C LEU A 11 -12.40 0.54 -11.61
N HIS A 12 -11.70 -0.22 -10.74
CA HIS A 12 -11.73 0.02 -9.30
C HIS A 12 -11.08 1.36 -8.92
N HIS A 13 -10.15 1.85 -9.75
CA HIS A 13 -9.51 3.15 -9.51
C HIS A 13 -10.48 4.32 -9.62
N LEU A 14 -11.58 4.20 -10.39
CA LEU A 14 -12.64 5.20 -10.42
C LEU A 14 -13.26 5.42 -9.03
N VAL A 15 -13.51 4.32 -8.30
CA VAL A 15 -14.04 4.41 -6.93
C VAL A 15 -13.01 5.05 -6.00
N TYR A 16 -11.73 4.69 -6.14
CA TYR A 16 -10.66 5.25 -5.30
C TYR A 16 -10.54 6.76 -5.48
N GLU A 17 -10.61 7.29 -6.70
CA GLU A 17 -10.50 8.73 -6.95
C GLU A 17 -11.64 9.53 -6.29
N ILE A 18 -12.85 8.97 -6.27
CA ILE A 18 -13.99 9.63 -5.59
C ILE A 18 -13.84 9.55 -4.07
N VAL A 19 -13.52 8.36 -3.54
CA VAL A 19 -13.32 8.16 -2.09
C VAL A 19 -12.16 8.99 -1.57
N ASP A 20 -11.04 9.09 -2.32
CA ASP A 20 -9.88 9.88 -1.93
C ASP A 20 -10.22 11.38 -1.76
N ASN A 21 -11.25 11.91 -2.47
CA ASN A 21 -11.74 13.27 -2.24
C ASN A 21 -12.47 13.40 -0.89
N SER A 22 -13.28 12.42 -0.51
CA SER A 22 -13.93 12.37 0.80
C SER A 22 -12.91 12.17 1.92
N ILE A 23 -11.83 11.40 1.68
CA ILE A 23 -10.68 11.28 2.60
C ILE A 23 -9.97 12.63 2.78
N ASP A 24 -9.79 13.40 1.71
CA ASP A 24 -9.19 14.74 1.82
C ASP A 24 -10.05 15.67 2.69
N GLU A 25 -11.40 15.57 2.65
CA GLU A 25 -12.30 16.26 3.60
C GLU A 25 -12.10 15.76 5.04
N ALA A 26 -11.87 14.46 5.24
CA ALA A 26 -11.58 13.90 6.56
C ALA A 26 -10.21 14.37 7.09
N LEU A 27 -9.19 14.42 6.25
CA LEU A 27 -7.87 14.98 6.59
C LEU A 27 -7.93 16.46 6.95
N ALA A 28 -8.86 17.19 6.35
CA ALA A 28 -9.13 18.59 6.69
C ALA A 28 -9.98 18.74 7.98
N GLY A 29 -10.47 17.64 8.56
CA GLY A 29 -11.25 17.60 9.79
C GLY A 29 -12.75 17.87 9.62
N TYR A 30 -13.29 17.78 8.40
CA TYR A 30 -14.69 18.08 8.11
C TYR A 30 -15.55 16.87 7.79
N CYS A 31 -14.95 15.71 7.52
CA CYS A 31 -15.67 14.47 7.23
C CYS A 31 -15.36 13.43 8.31
N THR A 32 -16.40 12.74 8.79
CA THR A 32 -16.30 11.67 9.78
C THR A 32 -16.92 10.36 9.30
N HIS A 33 -17.67 10.39 8.20
CA HIS A 33 -18.37 9.24 7.68
C HIS A 33 -18.39 9.24 6.15
N ILE A 34 -18.04 8.09 5.57
CA ILE A 34 -18.06 7.83 4.12
C ILE A 34 -18.84 6.54 3.87
N GLU A 35 -19.80 6.59 2.97
CA GLU A 35 -20.58 5.43 2.53
C GLU A 35 -20.28 5.13 1.07
N VAL A 36 -19.96 3.87 0.79
CA VAL A 36 -19.73 3.36 -0.57
C VAL A 36 -20.70 2.22 -0.83
N GLU A 37 -21.47 2.28 -1.92
CA GLU A 37 -22.40 1.22 -2.27
C GLU A 37 -22.18 0.76 -3.72
N ILE A 38 -22.33 -0.55 -3.93
CA ILE A 38 -22.39 -1.17 -5.24
C ILE A 38 -23.86 -1.55 -5.47
N LEU A 39 -24.52 -0.84 -6.38
CA LEU A 39 -25.93 -1.06 -6.69
C LEU A 39 -26.10 -2.04 -7.87
N PRO A 40 -27.32 -2.60 -8.09
CA PRO A 40 -27.64 -3.35 -9.28
C PRO A 40 -27.24 -2.64 -10.57
N GLY A 41 -26.68 -3.38 -11.53
CA GLY A 41 -26.14 -2.82 -12.78
C GLY A 41 -24.72 -2.24 -12.65
N ASN A 42 -24.02 -2.58 -11.56
CA ASN A 42 -22.65 -2.10 -11.25
C ASN A 42 -22.57 -0.57 -11.19
N ILE A 43 -23.56 0.04 -10.58
CA ILE A 43 -23.60 1.47 -10.29
C ILE A 43 -22.91 1.68 -8.94
N ILE A 44 -22.00 2.64 -8.86
CA ILE A 44 -21.35 3.02 -7.62
C ILE A 44 -22.01 4.28 -7.06
N THR A 45 -22.20 4.28 -5.74
CA THR A 45 -22.49 5.51 -5.00
C THR A 45 -21.41 5.75 -3.93
N VAL A 46 -21.06 7.00 -3.74
CA VAL A 46 -20.18 7.47 -2.66
C VAL A 46 -20.83 8.68 -2.01
N ARG A 47 -21.03 8.62 -0.71
CA ARG A 47 -21.58 9.71 0.11
C ARG A 47 -20.60 10.05 1.21
N ASP A 48 -20.38 11.33 1.43
CA ASP A 48 -19.66 11.83 2.59
C ASP A 48 -20.46 12.89 3.35
N ASN A 49 -20.11 13.13 4.59
CA ASN A 49 -20.67 14.19 5.44
C ASN A 49 -19.70 15.37 5.59
N GLY A 50 -18.88 15.64 4.58
CA GLY A 50 -17.96 16.77 4.54
C GLY A 50 -18.68 18.11 4.33
N ARG A 51 -17.92 19.13 3.92
CA ARG A 51 -18.48 20.50 3.67
C ARG A 51 -19.31 20.60 2.40
N GLY A 52 -19.28 19.62 1.53
CA GLY A 52 -19.79 19.69 0.17
C GLY A 52 -18.90 20.52 -0.77
N ILE A 53 -18.84 20.11 -2.04
CA ILE A 53 -18.10 20.86 -3.07
C ILE A 53 -18.68 22.26 -3.21
N PRO A 54 -17.88 23.35 -3.39
CA PRO A 54 -18.40 24.69 -3.63
C PRO A 54 -19.34 24.75 -4.84
N VAL A 55 -20.44 25.46 -4.69
CA VAL A 55 -21.49 25.63 -5.71
C VAL A 55 -21.52 27.05 -6.30
N ASP A 56 -20.77 27.95 -5.71
CA ASP A 56 -20.66 29.35 -6.15
C ASP A 56 -20.05 29.42 -7.57
N ILE A 57 -20.36 30.49 -8.29
CA ILE A 57 -19.81 30.70 -9.64
C ILE A 57 -18.29 30.94 -9.54
N ASN A 58 -17.53 30.15 -10.29
CA ASN A 58 -16.09 30.39 -10.48
C ASN A 58 -15.92 31.61 -11.41
N GLU A 59 -15.18 32.61 -10.95
CA GLU A 59 -15.02 33.89 -11.69
C GLU A 59 -14.21 33.72 -12.98
N GLU A 60 -13.30 32.74 -13.07
CA GLU A 60 -12.46 32.53 -14.23
C GLU A 60 -13.23 31.81 -15.36
N GLU A 61 -14.01 30.79 -15.01
CA GLU A 61 -14.72 29.93 -15.97
C GLU A 61 -16.17 30.36 -16.19
N GLY A 62 -16.74 31.19 -15.30
CA GLY A 62 -18.13 31.64 -15.39
C GLY A 62 -19.17 30.53 -15.16
N LEU A 63 -18.75 29.40 -14.60
CA LEU A 63 -19.56 28.20 -14.31
C LEU A 63 -19.58 27.92 -12.81
N PRO A 64 -20.59 27.19 -12.29
CA PRO A 64 -20.56 26.71 -10.91
C PRO A 64 -19.27 25.93 -10.61
N ALA A 65 -18.66 26.15 -9.46
CA ALA A 65 -17.38 25.52 -9.10
C ALA A 65 -17.46 23.98 -9.15
N VAL A 66 -18.59 23.39 -8.77
CA VAL A 66 -18.84 21.94 -8.91
C VAL A 66 -18.76 21.48 -10.36
N THR A 67 -19.33 22.24 -11.30
CA THR A 67 -19.25 21.94 -12.74
C THR A 67 -17.81 22.03 -13.23
N VAL A 68 -17.06 23.05 -12.81
CA VAL A 68 -15.67 23.26 -13.18
C VAL A 68 -14.80 22.08 -12.68
N VAL A 69 -14.96 21.65 -11.42
CA VAL A 69 -14.23 20.50 -10.84
C VAL A 69 -14.49 19.19 -11.60
N LEU A 70 -15.69 19.02 -12.17
CA LEU A 70 -16.11 17.80 -12.86
C LEU A 70 -15.82 17.83 -14.38
N THR A 71 -15.55 18.98 -14.98
CA THR A 71 -15.39 19.11 -16.45
C THR A 71 -14.04 19.65 -16.88
N VAL A 72 -13.37 20.44 -16.02
CA VAL A 72 -12.10 21.08 -16.36
C VAL A 72 -10.94 20.35 -15.68
N LEU A 73 -9.93 19.99 -16.46
CA LEU A 73 -8.72 19.37 -15.92
C LEU A 73 -7.90 20.41 -15.15
N HIS A 74 -7.33 20.03 -14.03
CA HIS A 74 -6.50 20.87 -13.16
C HIS A 74 -7.22 22.06 -12.49
N ALA A 75 -8.53 22.04 -12.44
CA ALA A 75 -9.36 23.10 -11.87
C ALA A 75 -9.76 22.87 -10.40
N GLY A 76 -9.13 21.94 -9.70
CA GLY A 76 -9.49 21.63 -8.32
C GLY A 76 -9.07 22.72 -7.33
N GLY A 77 -9.95 23.08 -6.38
CA GLY A 77 -9.70 24.05 -5.30
C GLY A 77 -8.56 23.70 -4.32
N LYS A 78 -7.81 22.66 -4.62
CA LYS A 78 -6.59 22.22 -3.90
C LYS A 78 -5.36 23.06 -4.26
N PHE A 79 -5.44 23.91 -5.30
CA PHE A 79 -4.31 24.63 -5.89
C PHE A 79 -4.21 26.12 -5.56
N GLY A 80 -4.99 26.67 -4.66
CA GLY A 80 -4.97 28.14 -4.54
C GLY A 80 -5.35 28.75 -3.21
N GLY A 81 -5.14 28.09 -2.13
CA GLY A 81 -5.45 28.75 -0.86
C GLY A 81 -5.84 27.83 0.27
N SER A 82 -6.08 28.34 1.39
CA SER A 82 -6.29 27.81 2.74
C SER A 82 -7.20 26.58 2.95
N GLY A 83 -7.67 25.90 1.93
CA GLY A 83 -8.69 24.85 2.06
C GLY A 83 -8.17 23.49 2.52
N TYR A 84 -7.05 23.05 1.97
CA TYR A 84 -6.45 21.74 2.28
C TYR A 84 -4.95 21.89 2.52
N LYS A 85 -4.52 21.65 3.76
CA LYS A 85 -3.09 21.66 4.11
C LYS A 85 -2.39 20.39 3.66
N VAL A 86 -3.10 19.28 3.65
CA VAL A 86 -2.63 17.96 3.24
C VAL A 86 -3.68 17.35 2.31
N SER A 87 -3.28 16.80 1.19
CA SER A 87 -4.17 16.12 0.25
C SER A 87 -3.45 14.97 -0.44
N GLY A 88 -4.14 13.86 -0.64
CA GLY A 88 -3.71 12.76 -1.49
C GLY A 88 -3.87 13.06 -2.98
N GLY A 89 -4.85 13.91 -3.32
CA GLY A 89 -5.15 14.36 -4.69
C GLY A 89 -4.26 15.51 -5.14
N LEU A 90 -3.12 15.20 -5.81
CA LEU A 90 -2.12 16.22 -6.21
C LEU A 90 -2.43 16.93 -7.53
N HIS A 91 -3.29 16.40 -8.37
CA HIS A 91 -3.42 16.87 -9.75
C HIS A 91 -4.75 17.54 -10.08
N GLY A 92 -5.74 17.48 -9.17
CA GLY A 92 -7.08 18.07 -9.39
C GLY A 92 -7.81 17.50 -10.62
N VAL A 93 -7.57 16.23 -10.96
CA VAL A 93 -8.13 15.59 -12.15
C VAL A 93 -9.00 14.37 -11.84
N GLY A 94 -8.99 13.88 -10.59
CA GLY A 94 -9.65 12.62 -10.23
C GLY A 94 -11.13 12.61 -10.61
N SER A 95 -11.90 13.57 -10.13
CA SER A 95 -13.36 13.65 -10.36
C SER A 95 -13.71 13.87 -11.84
N SER A 96 -12.97 14.76 -12.55
CA SER A 96 -13.22 15.00 -13.97
C SER A 96 -12.88 13.80 -14.84
N VAL A 97 -11.87 13.02 -14.48
CA VAL A 97 -11.52 11.77 -15.16
C VAL A 97 -12.59 10.70 -14.90
N VAL A 98 -13.10 10.54 -13.67
CA VAL A 98 -14.20 9.61 -13.39
C VAL A 98 -15.45 9.99 -14.18
N ASN A 99 -15.82 11.27 -14.21
CA ASN A 99 -16.92 11.76 -15.02
C ASN A 99 -16.74 11.42 -16.51
N ALA A 100 -15.59 11.72 -17.10
CA ALA A 100 -15.30 11.45 -18.50
C ALA A 100 -15.26 9.94 -18.87
N LEU A 101 -15.00 9.06 -17.89
CA LEU A 101 -14.95 7.61 -18.06
C LEU A 101 -16.23 6.89 -17.63
N SER A 102 -17.27 7.66 -17.31
CA SER A 102 -18.58 7.15 -16.93
C SER A 102 -19.59 7.29 -18.07
N GLU A 103 -20.42 6.27 -18.27
CA GLU A 103 -21.59 6.34 -19.16
C GLU A 103 -22.50 7.50 -18.74
N TRP A 104 -22.71 7.63 -17.43
CA TRP A 104 -23.34 8.77 -16.79
C TRP A 104 -22.82 8.97 -15.37
N PHE A 105 -22.91 10.20 -14.89
CA PHE A 105 -22.45 10.64 -13.59
C PHE A 105 -23.42 11.65 -13.03
N GLU A 106 -23.84 11.47 -11.78
CA GLU A 106 -24.70 12.36 -11.04
C GLU A 106 -24.01 12.81 -9.75
N ILE A 107 -24.19 14.06 -9.42
CA ILE A 107 -23.71 14.62 -8.16
C ILE A 107 -24.84 15.35 -7.44
N GLU A 108 -24.92 15.13 -6.13
CA GLU A 108 -25.72 15.96 -5.23
C GLU A 108 -24.77 16.60 -4.21
N VAL A 109 -24.92 17.89 -4.00
CA VAL A 109 -24.14 18.66 -3.01
C VAL A 109 -25.08 19.27 -2.00
N SER A 110 -24.94 18.85 -0.74
CA SER A 110 -25.64 19.45 0.39
C SER A 110 -24.80 20.59 0.95
N ARG A 111 -25.21 21.85 0.69
CA ARG A 111 -24.45 23.04 1.09
C ARG A 111 -25.34 24.28 1.15
N GLN A 112 -25.04 25.21 2.02
CA GLN A 112 -25.75 26.52 2.14
C GLN A 112 -27.25 26.36 2.37
N GLY A 113 -27.70 25.28 3.02
CA GLY A 113 -29.11 25.03 3.30
C GLY A 113 -29.90 24.33 2.18
N HIS A 114 -29.25 24.01 1.05
CA HIS A 114 -29.89 23.41 -0.10
C HIS A 114 -29.17 22.14 -0.57
N ILE A 115 -29.89 21.31 -1.31
CA ILE A 115 -29.36 20.17 -2.05
C ILE A 115 -29.32 20.56 -3.53
N TYR A 116 -28.12 20.65 -4.07
CA TYR A 116 -27.84 20.93 -5.47
C TYR A 116 -27.63 19.63 -6.22
N HIS A 117 -28.18 19.49 -7.43
CA HIS A 117 -28.04 18.32 -8.26
C HIS A 117 -27.57 18.69 -9.67
N GLN A 118 -26.69 17.89 -10.25
CA GLN A 118 -26.25 18.01 -11.64
C GLN A 118 -25.96 16.64 -12.24
N ARG A 119 -26.27 16.48 -13.53
CA ARG A 119 -26.05 15.25 -14.32
C ARG A 119 -25.10 15.48 -15.47
N PHE A 120 -24.25 14.46 -15.72
CA PHE A 120 -23.29 14.41 -16.80
C PHE A 120 -23.38 13.07 -17.53
N GLU A 121 -22.95 13.05 -18.80
CA GLU A 121 -22.79 11.82 -19.59
C GLU A 121 -21.48 11.91 -20.36
N ARG A 122 -20.58 10.94 -20.13
CA ARG A 122 -19.25 10.86 -20.75
C ARG A 122 -18.43 12.16 -20.64
N GLY A 123 -18.56 12.83 -19.49
CA GLY A 123 -17.90 14.11 -19.21
C GLY A 123 -18.67 15.36 -19.62
N ASP A 124 -19.68 15.24 -20.47
CA ASP A 124 -20.49 16.36 -20.95
C ASP A 124 -21.60 16.71 -19.95
N VAL A 125 -21.81 18.00 -19.72
CA VAL A 125 -22.92 18.52 -18.91
C VAL A 125 -24.25 18.22 -19.59
N LYS A 126 -25.19 17.59 -18.89
CA LYS A 126 -26.54 17.25 -19.38
C LYS A 126 -27.65 18.06 -18.72
N SER A 127 -27.43 18.52 -17.50
CA SER A 127 -28.34 19.44 -16.82
C SER A 127 -27.61 20.62 -16.26
N ASP A 128 -28.29 21.73 -16.10
CA ASP A 128 -27.78 22.82 -15.26
C ASP A 128 -27.71 22.37 -13.79
N LEU A 129 -26.97 23.09 -12.96
CA LEU A 129 -26.96 22.89 -11.52
C LEU A 129 -28.29 23.38 -10.94
N GLU A 130 -29.11 22.48 -10.41
CA GLU A 130 -30.44 22.76 -9.92
C GLU A 130 -30.55 22.51 -8.42
N ILE A 131 -31.36 23.31 -7.71
CA ILE A 131 -31.74 23.02 -6.33
C ILE A 131 -32.91 22.05 -6.35
N ILE A 132 -32.71 20.86 -5.77
CA ILE A 132 -33.74 19.82 -5.71
C ILE A 132 -34.39 19.67 -4.34
N GLY A 133 -33.87 20.35 -3.32
CA GLY A 133 -34.43 20.31 -1.96
C GLY A 133 -33.64 21.19 -0.98
N ASP A 134 -34.17 21.24 0.25
CA ASP A 134 -33.52 21.93 1.38
C ASP A 134 -32.95 20.92 2.36
N THR A 135 -31.87 21.27 3.02
CA THR A 135 -31.20 20.41 4.01
C THR A 135 -30.52 21.24 5.09
N ASN A 136 -30.38 20.63 6.29
CA ASN A 136 -29.55 21.18 7.36
C ASN A 136 -28.18 20.49 7.44
N GLU A 137 -27.96 19.49 6.59
CA GLU A 137 -26.71 18.72 6.54
C GLU A 137 -25.77 19.26 5.45
N THR A 138 -24.51 18.93 5.55
CA THR A 138 -23.51 19.18 4.51
C THR A 138 -22.90 17.87 4.04
N GLY A 139 -22.45 17.84 2.79
CA GLY A 139 -21.79 16.66 2.24
C GLY A 139 -21.85 16.59 0.72
N THR A 140 -21.21 15.56 0.18
CA THR A 140 -21.26 15.27 -1.25
C THR A 140 -21.77 13.85 -1.46
N PHE A 141 -22.70 13.69 -2.40
CA PHE A 141 -23.15 12.39 -2.88
C PHE A 141 -22.89 12.29 -4.37
N ILE A 142 -22.17 11.24 -4.76
CA ILE A 142 -21.82 10.94 -6.14
C ILE A 142 -22.38 9.58 -6.51
N LYS A 143 -22.97 9.50 -7.69
CA LYS A 143 -23.46 8.26 -8.27
C LYS A 143 -23.03 8.17 -9.72
N PHE A 144 -22.41 7.05 -10.12
CA PHE A 144 -21.91 6.91 -11.47
C PHE A 144 -21.94 5.45 -11.96
N LYS A 145 -21.91 5.29 -13.27
CA LYS A 145 -21.79 4.01 -13.95
C LYS A 145 -20.64 4.08 -14.94
N ALA A 146 -19.66 3.19 -14.79
CA ALA A 146 -18.52 3.10 -15.71
C ALA A 146 -18.98 2.83 -17.15
N ASP A 147 -18.32 3.49 -18.12
CA ASP A 147 -18.66 3.34 -19.53
C ASP A 147 -18.17 2.00 -20.09
N PRO A 148 -19.08 1.09 -20.55
CA PRO A 148 -18.70 -0.19 -21.11
C PRO A 148 -17.97 -0.09 -22.45
N GLU A 149 -18.05 1.05 -23.16
CA GLU A 149 -17.28 1.29 -24.37
C GLU A 149 -15.78 1.52 -24.05
N ILE A 150 -15.48 1.97 -22.83
CA ILE A 150 -14.10 2.20 -22.36
C ILE A 150 -13.59 1.00 -21.57
N PHE A 151 -14.39 0.47 -20.65
CA PHE A 151 -14.07 -0.70 -19.83
C PHE A 151 -14.57 -1.98 -20.50
N THR A 152 -13.94 -2.36 -21.61
CA THR A 152 -14.40 -3.47 -22.47
C THR A 152 -14.13 -4.86 -21.89
N GLU A 153 -13.20 -5.00 -20.92
CA GLU A 153 -12.92 -6.28 -20.28
C GLU A 153 -13.98 -6.63 -19.23
N THR A 154 -14.37 -5.66 -18.41
CA THR A 154 -15.38 -5.79 -17.37
C THR A 154 -15.81 -4.43 -16.84
N THR A 155 -17.09 -4.32 -16.48
CA THR A 155 -17.63 -3.21 -15.67
C THR A 155 -18.07 -3.70 -14.29
N GLU A 156 -17.71 -4.95 -13.94
CA GLU A 156 -18.08 -5.57 -12.68
C GLU A 156 -17.06 -5.27 -11.58
N TYR A 157 -17.53 -4.68 -10.48
CA TYR A 157 -16.70 -4.36 -9.33
C TYR A 157 -16.54 -5.58 -8.43
N ASP A 158 -15.29 -5.85 -8.01
CA ASP A 158 -14.96 -6.87 -7.03
C ASP A 158 -15.04 -6.30 -5.61
N PHE A 159 -15.93 -6.83 -4.80
CA PHE A 159 -16.18 -6.40 -3.42
C PHE A 159 -14.90 -6.50 -2.56
N GLU A 160 -14.17 -7.62 -2.64
CA GLU A 160 -12.96 -7.83 -1.83
C GLU A 160 -11.85 -6.82 -2.17
N THR A 161 -11.75 -6.41 -3.43
CA THR A 161 -10.77 -5.41 -3.88
C THR A 161 -11.07 -4.04 -3.28
N LEU A 162 -12.36 -3.62 -3.31
CA LEU A 162 -12.80 -2.38 -2.66
C LEU A 162 -12.67 -2.47 -1.15
N GLN A 163 -13.08 -3.58 -0.55
CA GLN A 163 -12.98 -3.86 0.88
C GLN A 163 -11.56 -3.65 1.41
N LYS A 164 -10.56 -4.22 0.73
CA LYS A 164 -9.15 -4.09 1.14
C LYS A 164 -8.70 -2.64 1.15
N ARG A 165 -9.04 -1.89 0.10
CA ARG A 165 -8.66 -0.47 -0.02
C ARG A 165 -9.35 0.41 1.01
N LEU A 166 -10.66 0.27 1.18
CA LEU A 166 -11.44 1.08 2.12
C LEU A 166 -11.05 0.81 3.58
N ARG A 167 -10.80 -0.46 3.92
CA ARG A 167 -10.26 -0.84 5.24
C ARG A 167 -8.89 -0.22 5.49
N GLU A 168 -8.00 -0.21 4.50
CA GLU A 168 -6.68 0.43 4.57
C GLU A 168 -6.82 1.94 4.85
N GLN A 169 -7.75 2.62 4.18
CA GLN A 169 -8.04 4.04 4.42
C GLN A 169 -8.58 4.31 5.82
N ALA A 170 -9.46 3.46 6.34
CA ALA A 170 -10.00 3.60 7.70
C ALA A 170 -8.90 3.43 8.77
N PHE A 171 -7.90 2.56 8.55
CA PHE A 171 -6.75 2.45 9.44
C PHE A 171 -5.83 3.68 9.42
N LEU A 172 -5.69 4.34 8.27
CA LEU A 172 -4.83 5.51 8.13
C LEU A 172 -5.45 6.78 8.73
N ASN A 173 -6.79 6.79 8.87
CA ASN A 173 -7.57 7.92 9.38
C ASN A 173 -8.34 7.51 10.63
N ALA A 174 -7.68 7.58 11.79
CA ALA A 174 -8.26 7.18 13.07
C ALA A 174 -9.60 7.90 13.34
N GLY A 175 -10.63 7.14 13.69
CA GLY A 175 -11.96 7.67 13.97
C GLY A 175 -12.84 7.95 12.75
N LEU A 176 -12.31 7.83 11.53
CA LEU A 176 -13.11 7.90 10.30
C LEU A 176 -13.88 6.59 10.11
N SER A 177 -15.20 6.69 9.96
CA SER A 177 -16.07 5.57 9.63
C SER A 177 -16.24 5.45 8.12
N ILE A 178 -15.91 4.29 7.55
CA ILE A 178 -16.13 3.99 6.13
C ILE A 178 -16.99 2.73 6.03
N SER A 179 -18.12 2.80 5.34
CA SER A 179 -18.97 1.63 5.05
C SER A 179 -18.89 1.22 3.58
N LEU A 180 -18.95 -0.08 3.34
CA LEU A 180 -19.05 -0.67 2.00
C LEU A 180 -20.24 -1.62 1.97
N THR A 181 -21.21 -1.35 1.11
CA THR A 181 -22.39 -2.18 0.94
C THR A 181 -22.51 -2.67 -0.50
N ASP A 182 -22.63 -3.97 -0.70
CA ASP A 182 -22.98 -4.57 -2.00
C ASP A 182 -24.46 -4.91 -2.01
N LYS A 183 -25.23 -4.21 -2.85
CA LYS A 183 -26.67 -4.35 -3.04
C LYS A 183 -27.02 -4.98 -4.38
N ARG A 184 -26.05 -5.59 -5.08
CA ARG A 184 -26.30 -6.22 -6.38
C ARG A 184 -27.21 -7.43 -6.30
N ASP A 185 -27.14 -8.17 -5.19
CA ASP A 185 -28.01 -9.28 -4.88
C ASP A 185 -28.88 -8.90 -3.67
N GLU A 186 -30.19 -8.69 -3.92
CA GLU A 186 -31.14 -8.27 -2.88
C GLU A 186 -31.33 -9.33 -1.79
N ASP A 187 -31.14 -10.62 -2.14
CA ASP A 187 -31.26 -11.75 -1.20
C ASP A 187 -29.99 -11.94 -0.34
N ASN A 188 -28.86 -11.33 -0.77
CA ASN A 188 -27.57 -11.49 -0.08
C ASN A 188 -26.79 -10.17 -0.06
N ILE A 189 -27.30 -9.19 0.67
CA ILE A 189 -26.63 -7.89 0.85
C ILE A 189 -25.40 -8.07 1.74
N LEU A 190 -24.23 -7.71 1.21
CA LEU A 190 -23.00 -7.64 1.99
C LEU A 190 -22.81 -6.22 2.53
N ASN A 191 -22.60 -6.09 3.84
CA ASN A 191 -22.33 -4.79 4.46
C ASN A 191 -21.18 -4.91 5.46
N GLU A 192 -20.18 -4.05 5.29
CA GLU A 192 -19.00 -3.98 6.14
C GLU A 192 -18.77 -2.53 6.56
N VAL A 193 -18.45 -2.32 7.82
CA VAL A 193 -18.14 -1.00 8.37
C VAL A 193 -16.75 -1.03 9.01
N TYR A 194 -15.94 -0.07 8.65
CA TYR A 194 -14.56 0.08 9.13
C TYR A 194 -14.43 1.38 9.91
N CYS A 195 -14.10 1.27 11.19
CA CYS A 195 -13.80 2.39 12.06
C CYS A 195 -12.74 1.95 13.07
N TYR A 196 -11.58 2.59 13.08
CA TYR A 196 -10.45 2.16 13.92
C TYR A 196 -9.89 3.35 14.71
N GLU A 197 -10.29 3.45 15.98
CA GLU A 197 -9.78 4.47 16.90
C GLU A 197 -8.25 4.39 17.11
N GLY A 198 -7.69 3.20 17.06
CA GLY A 198 -6.26 2.97 17.22
C GLY A 198 -5.42 3.30 15.96
N GLY A 199 -6.05 3.69 14.85
CA GLY A 199 -5.36 4.08 13.64
C GLY A 199 -4.35 3.04 13.13
N ILE A 200 -3.14 3.47 12.80
CA ILE A 200 -2.08 2.56 12.29
C ILE A 200 -1.59 1.52 13.32
N ARG A 201 -1.84 1.71 14.62
CA ARG A 201 -1.62 0.65 15.62
C ARG A 201 -2.54 -0.54 15.37
N SER A 202 -3.85 -0.27 15.19
CA SER A 202 -4.82 -1.31 14.86
C SER A 202 -4.50 -1.96 13.51
N PHE A 203 -3.88 -1.23 12.59
CA PHE A 203 -3.45 -1.79 11.31
C PHE A 203 -2.32 -2.82 11.48
N VAL A 204 -1.31 -2.54 12.29
CA VAL A 204 -0.24 -3.51 12.61
C VAL A 204 -0.81 -4.76 13.26
N ASP A 205 -1.74 -4.63 14.22
CA ASP A 205 -2.43 -5.74 14.86
C ASP A 205 -3.22 -6.58 13.84
N TYR A 206 -4.00 -5.91 12.99
CA TYR A 206 -4.74 -6.56 11.90
C TYR A 206 -3.83 -7.35 10.96
N ILE A 207 -2.69 -6.77 10.54
CA ILE A 207 -1.72 -7.44 9.67
C ILE A 207 -1.18 -8.72 10.35
N ASN A 208 -0.79 -8.64 11.61
CA ASN A 208 -0.28 -9.79 12.35
C ASN A 208 -1.34 -10.88 12.47
N LYS A 209 -2.56 -10.54 12.89
CA LYS A 209 -3.69 -11.47 13.05
C LYS A 209 -4.08 -12.13 11.72
N SER A 210 -4.21 -11.35 10.66
CA SER A 210 -4.61 -11.84 9.34
C SER A 210 -3.59 -12.81 8.73
N ARG A 211 -2.33 -12.74 9.15
CA ARG A 211 -1.24 -13.62 8.71
C ARG A 211 -0.90 -14.72 9.71
N GLY A 212 -1.62 -14.81 10.82
CA GLY A 212 -1.37 -15.80 11.86
C GLY A 212 -0.01 -15.65 12.55
N LEU A 213 0.52 -14.41 12.64
CA LEU A 213 1.81 -14.11 13.26
C LEU A 213 1.61 -13.83 14.76
N THR A 214 2.49 -14.42 15.59
CA THR A 214 2.46 -14.24 17.05
C THR A 214 3.38 -13.09 17.45
N PRO A 215 2.88 -12.00 18.07
CA PRO A 215 3.72 -10.92 18.56
C PRO A 215 4.71 -11.41 19.64
N LEU A 216 5.93 -10.89 19.63
CA LEU A 216 6.97 -11.17 20.63
C LEU A 216 6.87 -10.27 21.86
N HIS A 217 6.01 -9.27 21.85
CA HIS A 217 5.73 -8.34 22.94
C HIS A 217 4.27 -7.86 22.85
N GLU A 218 3.71 -7.49 23.99
CA GLU A 218 2.28 -7.17 24.11
C GLU A 218 1.92 -5.85 23.41
N ASP A 219 2.76 -4.81 23.60
CA ASP A 219 2.45 -3.47 23.10
C ASP A 219 2.94 -3.26 21.66
N ILE A 220 2.09 -2.67 20.82
CA ILE A 220 2.50 -2.16 19.51
C ILE A 220 3.19 -0.83 19.74
N MET A 221 4.47 -0.75 19.36
CA MET A 221 5.25 0.48 19.43
C MET A 221 4.68 1.51 18.46
N HIS A 222 4.39 2.71 18.97
CA HIS A 222 3.79 3.78 18.18
C HIS A 222 4.49 5.10 18.44
N PHE A 223 4.91 5.77 17.39
CA PHE A 223 5.65 7.03 17.45
C PHE A 223 5.09 8.00 16.43
N SER A 224 4.92 9.26 16.82
CA SER A 224 4.46 10.31 15.93
C SER A 224 5.22 11.61 16.16
N VAL A 225 5.33 12.45 15.15
CA VAL A 225 5.90 13.79 15.23
C VAL A 225 5.12 14.71 14.28
N VAL A 226 4.95 15.95 14.70
CA VAL A 226 4.46 17.05 13.87
C VAL A 226 5.55 18.11 13.84
N ASP A 227 5.95 18.53 12.65
CA ASP A 227 6.99 19.54 12.40
C ASP A 227 6.48 20.52 11.34
N GLY A 228 5.89 21.61 11.79
CA GLY A 228 5.24 22.61 10.93
C GLY A 228 4.03 22.03 10.21
N ASP A 229 4.13 21.93 8.90
CA ASP A 229 3.11 21.41 7.99
C ASP A 229 3.30 19.93 7.61
N ARG A 230 4.27 19.28 8.25
CA ARG A 230 4.62 17.87 8.04
C ARG A 230 4.37 17.05 9.29
N SER A 231 3.91 15.84 9.09
CA SER A 231 3.83 14.87 10.19
C SER A 231 4.34 13.50 9.73
N ALA A 232 4.85 12.75 10.70
CA ALA A 232 5.23 11.37 10.49
C ALA A 232 4.72 10.54 11.65
N GLU A 233 4.20 9.37 11.34
CA GLU A 233 3.66 8.41 12.27
C GLU A 233 4.15 7.01 11.90
N VAL A 234 4.58 6.25 12.90
CA VAL A 234 5.09 4.89 12.74
C VAL A 234 4.47 4.01 13.80
N ALA A 235 3.86 2.90 13.38
CA ALA A 235 3.49 1.81 14.28
C ALA A 235 4.25 0.55 13.87
N MET A 236 4.76 -0.21 14.86
CA MET A 236 5.50 -1.42 14.57
C MET A 236 5.43 -2.45 15.69
N SER A 237 5.56 -3.72 15.33
CA SER A 237 5.63 -4.86 16.25
C SER A 237 6.57 -5.91 15.68
N TYR A 238 7.24 -6.65 16.58
CA TYR A 238 8.02 -7.82 16.21
C TYR A 238 7.21 -9.08 16.48
N ASN A 239 7.31 -10.05 15.60
CA ASN A 239 6.59 -11.32 15.63
C ASN A 239 7.55 -12.51 15.46
N ASP A 240 7.00 -13.73 15.56
CA ASP A 240 7.73 -15.00 15.45
C ASP A 240 8.16 -15.34 14.01
N GLY A 241 7.67 -14.62 12.99
CA GLY A 241 8.01 -14.84 11.59
C GLY A 241 9.44 -14.44 11.23
N TYR A 242 9.83 -14.73 9.98
CA TYR A 242 11.17 -14.43 9.43
C TYR A 242 11.16 -13.32 8.38
N ASN A 243 9.99 -12.96 7.86
CA ASN A 243 9.85 -11.95 6.82
C ASN A 243 9.57 -10.57 7.41
N GLU A 244 10.11 -9.53 6.77
CA GLU A 244 9.69 -8.16 7.04
C GLU A 244 8.38 -7.84 6.32
N ILE A 245 7.50 -7.09 6.98
CA ILE A 245 6.27 -6.54 6.44
C ILE A 245 6.30 -5.04 6.73
N ILE A 246 6.59 -4.25 5.72
CA ILE A 246 6.61 -2.80 5.84
C ILE A 246 5.60 -2.22 4.85
N LEU A 247 4.61 -1.51 5.36
CA LEU A 247 3.67 -0.74 4.57
C LEU A 247 3.97 0.74 4.77
N SER A 248 4.18 1.46 3.68
CA SER A 248 4.51 2.88 3.73
C SER A 248 3.50 3.71 2.93
N PHE A 249 3.13 4.86 3.49
CA PHE A 249 2.11 5.76 2.97
C PHE A 249 2.59 7.21 3.01
N ALA A 250 2.18 7.98 2.02
CA ALA A 250 2.34 9.43 1.99
C ALA A 250 1.03 10.09 1.57
N ASN A 251 0.46 10.95 2.42
CA ASN A 251 -0.88 11.54 2.26
C ASN A 251 -1.94 10.46 1.95
N ASP A 252 -1.93 9.38 2.73
CA ASP A 252 -2.81 8.20 2.64
C ASP A 252 -2.74 7.43 1.30
N VAL A 253 -1.76 7.77 0.45
CA VAL A 253 -1.42 7.03 -0.76
C VAL A 253 -0.34 6.01 -0.45
N ARG A 254 -0.58 4.74 -0.82
CA ARG A 254 0.38 3.66 -0.61
C ARG A 254 1.57 3.77 -1.55
N THR A 255 2.76 3.85 -0.98
CA THR A 255 4.03 3.90 -1.72
C THR A 255 4.61 2.50 -1.87
N ILE A 256 4.18 1.77 -2.89
CA ILE A 256 4.56 0.35 -3.08
C ILE A 256 6.05 0.14 -3.37
N ASP A 257 6.71 1.14 -3.92
CA ASP A 257 8.15 1.17 -4.20
C ASP A 257 8.94 1.88 -3.08
N GLY A 258 8.28 2.16 -1.94
CA GLY A 258 8.85 2.84 -0.78
C GLY A 258 9.09 4.33 -1.00
N GLY A 259 10.24 4.82 -0.59
CA GLY A 259 10.64 6.21 -0.74
C GLY A 259 11.48 6.71 0.44
N THR A 260 11.60 8.03 0.53
CA THR A 260 12.44 8.71 1.51
C THR A 260 12.03 8.46 2.96
N HIS A 261 10.74 8.34 3.26
CA HIS A 261 10.19 8.02 4.58
C HIS A 261 10.57 6.60 5.01
N GLU A 262 10.45 5.60 4.13
CA GLU A 262 10.85 4.22 4.40
C GLU A 262 12.37 4.09 4.54
N MET A 263 13.14 4.81 3.73
CA MET A 263 14.60 4.86 3.85
C MET A 263 15.03 5.46 5.19
N GLY A 264 14.39 6.55 5.64
CA GLY A 264 14.62 7.15 6.94
C GLY A 264 14.32 6.18 8.08
N PHE A 265 13.19 5.47 8.01
CA PHE A 265 12.79 4.44 8.95
C PHE A 265 13.83 3.30 9.04
N LYS A 266 14.16 2.66 7.91
CA LYS A 266 15.12 1.53 7.86
C LYS A 266 16.50 1.90 8.38
N THR A 267 16.95 3.11 8.06
CA THR A 267 18.27 3.62 8.52
C THR A 267 18.27 3.85 10.03
N ALA A 268 17.25 4.54 10.55
CA ALA A 268 17.16 4.83 11.97
C ALA A 268 17.00 3.56 12.81
N LEU A 269 16.13 2.64 12.36
CA LEU A 269 15.90 1.36 13.03
C LEU A 269 17.20 0.58 13.20
N THR A 270 17.99 0.44 12.13
CA THR A 270 19.27 -0.26 12.17
C THR A 270 20.26 0.43 13.11
N ARG A 271 20.29 1.75 13.13
CA ARG A 271 21.16 2.54 13.99
C ARG A 271 20.78 2.38 15.47
N VAL A 272 19.49 2.51 15.80
CA VAL A 272 19.01 2.39 17.19
C VAL A 272 19.38 1.05 17.80
N PHE A 273 19.13 -0.07 17.11
CA PHE A 273 19.47 -1.39 17.66
C PHE A 273 20.97 -1.63 17.84
N ASN A 274 21.80 -1.12 16.95
CA ASN A 274 23.24 -1.19 17.11
C ASN A 274 23.73 -0.32 18.28
N ASP A 275 23.23 0.91 18.41
CA ASP A 275 23.63 1.83 19.46
C ASP A 275 23.12 1.37 20.83
N TYR A 276 21.86 0.91 20.93
CA TYR A 276 21.29 0.31 22.13
C TYR A 276 22.05 -0.96 22.56
N GLY A 277 22.30 -1.87 21.61
CA GLY A 277 23.03 -3.12 21.88
C GLY A 277 24.44 -2.88 22.43
N LYS A 278 25.13 -1.85 21.94
CA LYS A 278 26.45 -1.42 22.46
C LYS A 278 26.33 -0.76 23.83
N LYS A 279 25.39 0.20 23.99
CA LYS A 279 25.19 0.94 25.25
C LYS A 279 24.95 0.00 26.43
N PHE A 280 24.18 -1.07 26.21
CA PHE A 280 23.81 -2.04 27.25
C PHE A 280 24.64 -3.34 27.22
N ASN A 281 25.78 -3.36 26.48
CA ASN A 281 26.69 -4.51 26.38
C ASN A 281 26.04 -5.82 25.89
N LEU A 282 24.96 -5.73 25.12
CA LEU A 282 24.30 -6.87 24.50
C LEU A 282 24.98 -7.27 23.17
N ILE A 283 25.68 -6.35 22.54
CA ILE A 283 26.55 -6.55 21.38
C ILE A 283 27.97 -6.19 21.82
N LYS A 284 28.88 -7.14 21.74
CA LYS A 284 30.31 -6.91 22.11
C LYS A 284 31.00 -6.06 21.03
N ASP A 285 32.02 -5.29 21.42
CA ASP A 285 32.81 -4.50 20.46
C ASP A 285 33.49 -5.36 19.38
N SER A 286 33.78 -6.62 19.71
CA SER A 286 34.34 -7.62 18.80
C SER A 286 33.33 -8.16 17.79
N ASP A 287 32.04 -7.99 18.07
CA ASP A 287 30.97 -8.55 17.24
C ASP A 287 30.72 -7.62 16.05
N LYS A 288 30.30 -8.22 14.94
CA LYS A 288 29.87 -7.44 13.78
C LYS A 288 28.59 -6.68 14.10
N LYS A 289 28.49 -5.47 13.55
CA LYS A 289 27.25 -4.71 13.60
C LYS A 289 26.11 -5.48 12.93
N LEU A 290 24.93 -5.39 13.50
CA LEU A 290 23.71 -5.89 12.88
C LEU A 290 23.45 -5.14 11.57
N SER A 291 23.11 -5.88 10.51
CA SER A 291 22.66 -5.31 9.26
C SER A 291 21.18 -4.92 9.33
N GLY A 292 20.73 -4.16 8.35
CA GLY A 292 19.32 -3.83 8.23
C GLY A 292 18.42 -5.08 8.17
N ASP A 293 18.83 -6.09 7.41
CA ASP A 293 18.06 -7.33 7.27
C ASP A 293 17.94 -8.10 8.59
N ASP A 294 19.01 -8.14 9.41
CA ASP A 294 18.97 -8.78 10.72
C ASP A 294 17.96 -8.12 11.67
N VAL A 295 17.91 -6.79 11.62
CA VAL A 295 17.05 -5.98 12.50
C VAL A 295 15.58 -6.02 12.04
N ARG A 296 15.34 -6.25 10.75
CA ARG A 296 13.97 -6.28 10.21
C ARG A 296 13.35 -7.67 10.14
N GLU A 297 14.08 -8.72 10.53
CA GLU A 297 13.52 -10.07 10.59
C GLU A 297 12.36 -10.15 11.59
N GLY A 298 11.18 -10.58 11.13
CA GLY A 298 9.95 -10.65 11.91
C GLY A 298 9.35 -9.29 12.28
N LEU A 299 9.70 -8.22 11.56
CA LEU A 299 9.14 -6.89 11.76
C LEU A 299 7.84 -6.73 10.96
N THR A 300 6.77 -6.29 11.61
CA THR A 300 5.60 -5.67 10.96
C THR A 300 5.59 -4.19 11.30
N ALA A 301 5.58 -3.32 10.29
CA ALA A 301 5.57 -1.87 10.46
C ALA A 301 4.65 -1.17 9.45
N VAL A 302 3.99 -0.13 9.91
CA VAL A 302 3.23 0.82 9.09
C VAL A 302 3.82 2.19 9.30
N ILE A 303 4.14 2.88 8.21
CA ILE A 303 4.75 4.21 8.18
C ILE A 303 3.79 5.13 7.42
N SER A 304 3.28 6.16 8.06
CA SER A 304 2.43 7.18 7.44
C SER A 304 3.07 8.54 7.59
N VAL A 305 3.21 9.27 6.48
CA VAL A 305 3.67 10.66 6.49
C VAL A 305 2.64 11.54 5.80
N LYS A 306 2.42 12.73 6.35
CA LYS A 306 1.52 13.74 5.80
C LYS A 306 2.32 15.02 5.57
N LEU A 307 2.20 15.58 4.38
CA LEU A 307 2.95 16.77 3.94
C LEU A 307 2.15 17.56 2.91
N THR A 308 2.33 18.87 2.90
CA THR A 308 1.59 19.80 2.03
C THR A 308 1.94 19.57 0.56
N GLU A 309 3.23 19.38 0.24
CA GLU A 309 3.73 19.21 -1.12
C GLU A 309 4.43 17.85 -1.28
N ALA A 310 3.62 16.80 -1.48
CA ALA A 310 4.16 15.47 -1.74
C ALA A 310 4.71 15.37 -3.17
N GLN A 311 5.99 14.98 -3.29
CA GLN A 311 6.65 14.74 -4.57
C GLN A 311 6.81 13.23 -4.76
N PHE A 312 6.16 12.70 -5.79
CA PHE A 312 6.24 11.28 -6.11
C PHE A 312 7.04 11.04 -7.40
N GLU A 313 7.74 9.92 -7.44
CA GLU A 313 8.31 9.43 -8.69
C GLU A 313 7.20 8.76 -9.53
N GLY A 314 6.78 9.45 -10.61
CA GLY A 314 5.79 8.96 -11.56
C GLY A 314 4.32 9.13 -11.14
N GLN A 315 3.42 8.96 -12.12
CA GLN A 315 1.98 9.15 -11.98
C GLN A 315 1.30 8.14 -11.02
N THR A 316 1.87 6.96 -10.86
CA THR A 316 1.32 5.91 -9.98
C THR A 316 1.54 6.19 -8.50
N LYS A 317 2.24 7.28 -8.15
CA LYS A 317 2.57 7.68 -6.78
C LYS A 317 3.25 6.57 -5.96
N GLY A 318 3.94 5.63 -6.63
CA GLY A 318 4.51 4.44 -6.01
C GLY A 318 5.69 4.72 -5.08
N LYS A 319 6.40 5.85 -5.24
CA LYS A 319 7.59 6.17 -4.46
C LYS A 319 7.64 7.64 -4.08
N LEU A 320 7.84 7.94 -2.80
CA LEU A 320 7.99 9.31 -2.29
C LEU A 320 9.42 9.82 -2.50
N GLY A 321 9.54 11.03 -3.06
CA GLY A 321 10.82 11.66 -3.40
C GLY A 321 11.31 12.75 -2.44
N ASN A 322 10.46 13.29 -1.58
CA ASN A 322 10.79 14.39 -0.65
C ASN A 322 11.96 14.06 0.27
N THR A 323 13.14 14.61 0.02
CA THR A 323 14.40 14.27 0.71
C THR A 323 14.40 14.64 2.19
N GLU A 324 13.73 15.72 2.56
CA GLU A 324 13.61 16.22 3.94
C GLU A 324 12.86 15.24 4.87
N ILE A 325 11.97 14.42 4.34
CA ILE A 325 11.22 13.42 5.11
C ILE A 325 12.13 12.32 5.66
N THR A 326 13.23 12.00 4.97
CA THR A 326 14.23 11.05 5.47
C THR A 326 14.77 11.48 6.84
N GLY A 327 15.10 12.77 6.97
CA GLY A 327 15.62 13.34 8.22
C GLY A 327 14.56 13.36 9.32
N LEU A 328 13.33 13.77 9.00
CA LEU A 328 12.22 13.84 9.95
C LEU A 328 11.91 12.48 10.56
N VAL A 329 11.67 11.47 9.71
CA VAL A 329 11.36 10.10 10.15
C VAL A 329 12.54 9.49 10.91
N SER A 330 13.77 9.67 10.40
CA SER A 330 14.96 9.11 11.02
C SER A 330 15.22 9.68 12.43
N LYS A 331 15.08 10.99 12.61
CA LYS A 331 15.24 11.64 13.91
C LYS A 331 14.16 11.20 14.89
N MET A 332 12.88 11.29 14.46
CA MET A 332 11.76 10.87 15.30
C MET A 332 11.91 9.43 15.80
N LEU A 333 12.19 8.51 14.87
CA LEU A 333 12.30 7.10 15.22
C LEU A 333 13.50 6.85 16.14
N TYR A 334 14.66 7.46 15.85
CA TYR A 334 15.84 7.29 16.67
C TYR A 334 15.60 7.73 18.11
N ASP A 335 15.10 8.94 18.31
CA ASP A 335 14.92 9.51 19.64
C ASP A 335 13.85 8.74 20.43
N LYS A 336 12.68 8.51 19.82
CA LYS A 336 11.53 7.89 20.52
C LYS A 336 11.71 6.38 20.73
N LEU A 337 12.26 5.67 19.75
CA LEU A 337 12.50 4.24 19.90
C LEU A 337 13.63 3.97 20.91
N MET A 338 14.68 4.80 20.93
CA MET A 338 15.74 4.66 21.95
C MET A 338 15.17 4.80 23.35
N THR A 339 14.35 5.83 23.60
CA THR A 339 13.66 6.05 24.87
C THR A 339 12.77 4.86 25.22
N TYR A 340 11.95 4.39 24.27
CA TYR A 340 11.06 3.25 24.49
C TYR A 340 11.84 1.97 24.89
N LEU A 341 12.95 1.68 24.22
CA LEU A 341 13.77 0.51 24.54
C LEU A 341 14.45 0.63 25.91
N GLU A 342 14.82 1.83 26.35
CA GLU A 342 15.36 2.09 27.69
C GLU A 342 14.31 1.90 28.77
N GLU A 343 13.07 2.30 28.52
CA GLU A 343 11.92 2.11 29.42
C GLU A 343 11.42 0.66 29.45
N ASN A 344 11.64 -0.10 28.36
CA ASN A 344 11.17 -1.47 28.20
C ASN A 344 12.30 -2.48 27.93
N PRO A 345 13.23 -2.69 28.90
CA PRO A 345 14.44 -3.49 28.68
C PRO A 345 14.18 -4.97 28.40
N SER A 346 13.05 -5.54 28.84
CA SER A 346 12.66 -6.92 28.53
C SER A 346 12.32 -7.07 27.05
N THR A 347 11.47 -6.17 26.53
CA THR A 347 11.10 -6.11 25.12
C THR A 347 12.32 -5.84 24.24
N ALA A 348 13.16 -4.88 24.62
CA ALA A 348 14.40 -4.58 23.92
C ALA A 348 15.32 -5.79 23.81
N ARG A 349 15.48 -6.56 24.89
CA ARG A 349 16.31 -7.78 24.91
C ARG A 349 15.72 -8.88 24.01
N THR A 350 14.40 -9.07 24.03
CA THR A 350 13.71 -10.05 23.18
C THR A 350 13.95 -9.77 21.71
N ILE A 351 13.71 -8.52 21.28
CA ILE A 351 13.90 -8.09 19.89
C ILE A 351 15.37 -8.18 19.47
N LEU A 352 16.29 -7.73 20.34
CA LEU A 352 17.70 -7.76 20.04
C LEU A 352 18.23 -9.20 19.92
N ASN A 353 17.79 -10.12 20.77
CA ASN A 353 18.16 -11.53 20.68
C ASN A 353 17.71 -12.13 19.32
N LYS A 354 16.47 -11.86 18.89
CA LYS A 354 15.99 -12.26 17.56
C LYS A 354 16.90 -11.74 16.45
N SER A 355 17.25 -10.45 16.48
CA SER A 355 18.15 -9.84 15.48
C SER A 355 19.56 -10.45 15.50
N LEU A 356 20.09 -10.82 16.68
CA LEU A 356 21.36 -11.51 16.82
C LEU A 356 21.31 -12.94 16.27
N ASP A 357 20.21 -13.66 16.50
CA ASP A 357 20.01 -15.01 15.96
C ASP A 357 19.89 -14.97 14.43
N ALA A 358 19.16 -13.99 13.87
CA ALA A 358 19.10 -13.75 12.44
C ALA A 358 20.51 -13.49 11.84
N SER A 359 21.30 -12.65 12.49
CA SER A 359 22.69 -12.36 12.08
C SER A 359 23.55 -13.61 12.08
N ARG A 360 23.47 -14.44 13.14
CA ARG A 360 24.21 -15.71 13.26
C ARG A 360 23.82 -16.70 12.16
N ALA A 361 22.49 -16.85 11.92
CA ALA A 361 21.98 -17.74 10.87
C ALA A 361 22.45 -17.31 9.48
N ARG A 362 22.42 -16.00 9.17
CA ARG A 362 22.89 -15.44 7.91
C ARG A 362 24.40 -15.67 7.72
N GLU A 363 25.20 -15.47 8.77
CA GLU A 363 26.65 -15.73 8.70
C GLU A 363 26.98 -17.20 8.50
N ALA A 364 26.26 -18.09 9.19
CA ALA A 364 26.41 -19.54 9.01
C ALA A 364 26.07 -19.94 7.57
N ALA A 365 24.98 -19.45 7.01
CA ALA A 365 24.57 -19.70 5.63
C ALA A 365 25.61 -19.17 4.61
N ARG A 366 26.20 -17.98 4.86
CA ARG A 366 27.27 -17.44 4.01
C ARG A 366 28.52 -18.31 4.07
N LYS A 367 28.97 -18.66 5.27
CA LYS A 367 30.15 -19.56 5.44
C LYS A 367 29.95 -20.92 4.75
N ALA A 368 28.74 -21.49 4.87
CA ALA A 368 28.42 -22.75 4.20
C ALA A 368 28.51 -22.64 2.68
N ARG A 369 27.93 -21.56 2.09
CA ARG A 369 28.02 -21.28 0.65
C ARG A 369 29.47 -21.05 0.18
N ASP A 370 30.26 -20.29 0.93
CA ASP A 370 31.65 -20.02 0.58
C ASP A 370 32.49 -21.31 0.64
N ASN A 371 32.26 -22.17 1.64
CA ASN A 371 32.92 -23.47 1.76
C ASN A 371 32.53 -24.42 0.62
N ALA A 372 31.24 -24.46 0.22
CA ALA A 372 30.80 -25.25 -0.92
C ALA A 372 31.47 -24.79 -2.23
N ARG A 373 31.53 -23.48 -2.46
CA ARG A 373 32.22 -22.91 -3.63
C ARG A 373 33.73 -23.20 -3.63
N ARG A 374 34.39 -23.15 -2.48
CA ARG A 374 35.82 -23.48 -2.35
C ARG A 374 36.08 -24.96 -2.62
N LYS A 375 35.21 -25.86 -2.14
CA LYS A 375 35.33 -27.31 -2.43
C LYS A 375 35.19 -27.59 -3.93
N SER A 376 34.19 -27.02 -4.59
CA SER A 376 34.02 -27.23 -6.03
C SER A 376 35.19 -26.62 -6.85
N ALA A 377 35.78 -25.49 -6.42
CA ALA A 377 36.94 -24.92 -7.07
C ALA A 377 38.22 -25.77 -6.87
N LEU A 378 38.37 -26.42 -5.72
CA LEU A 378 39.49 -27.34 -5.45
C LEU A 378 39.33 -28.66 -6.21
N GLU A 379 38.11 -29.18 -6.35
CA GLU A 379 37.82 -30.40 -7.13
C GLU A 379 37.99 -30.15 -8.64
N SER A 380 37.72 -28.95 -9.14
CA SER A 380 37.97 -28.61 -10.57
C SER A 380 39.45 -28.33 -10.89
N ASN A 381 40.30 -28.10 -9.89
CA ASN A 381 41.73 -27.86 -10.06
C ASN A 381 42.62 -29.09 -9.76
N SER A 382 42.06 -30.25 -9.39
CA SER A 382 42.79 -31.49 -9.33
C SER A 382 42.93 -32.12 -10.74
N LEU A 383 43.77 -31.54 -11.56
CA LEU A 383 44.38 -32.25 -12.66
C LEU A 383 45.20 -33.43 -12.04
N PRO A 384 44.95 -34.68 -12.44
CA PRO A 384 45.78 -35.77 -11.98
C PRO A 384 47.22 -35.57 -12.49
N ALA A 385 48.11 -35.22 -11.55
CA ALA A 385 49.53 -35.21 -11.83
C ALA A 385 49.99 -36.64 -12.10
N SER A 386 50.64 -36.82 -13.24
CA SER A 386 51.41 -38.00 -13.66
C SER A 386 50.66 -39.29 -13.98
N LEU A 387 50.33 -39.43 -15.25
CA LEU A 387 50.33 -40.76 -15.90
C LEU A 387 51.80 -41.16 -16.19
N PRO A 388 52.23 -42.37 -15.81
CA PRO A 388 53.53 -42.89 -16.25
C PRO A 388 53.49 -43.18 -17.73
N THR A 389 54.41 -42.64 -18.49
CA THR A 389 54.65 -42.92 -19.91
C THR A 389 55.07 -44.39 -20.10
N ALA A 390 54.12 -45.20 -20.54
CA ALA A 390 54.47 -46.53 -21.14
C ALA A 390 54.53 -46.33 -22.66
N PRO A 391 55.54 -46.96 -23.35
CA PRO A 391 55.70 -46.77 -24.80
C PRO A 391 54.61 -47.52 -25.58
N ILE A 392 53.85 -46.79 -26.36
CA ILE A 392 52.79 -47.36 -27.24
C ILE A 392 53.45 -47.93 -28.49
N LYS A 393 53.37 -49.27 -28.67
CA LYS A 393 53.55 -49.89 -29.95
C LYS A 393 52.33 -49.68 -30.83
N ILE A 394 52.53 -49.03 -31.98
CA ILE A 394 51.51 -48.77 -33.00
C ILE A 394 51.30 -50.02 -33.83
N PRO A 395 50.13 -50.64 -33.96
CA PRO A 395 49.74 -51.48 -35.06
C PRO A 395 48.97 -50.66 -36.11
N LYS A 396 49.27 -50.98 -37.37
CA LYS A 396 48.73 -50.37 -38.59
C LYS A 396 47.23 -50.65 -38.75
N THR A 397 46.58 -49.63 -39.31
CA THR A 397 45.15 -49.51 -39.71
C THR A 397 44.64 -50.78 -40.53
N PRO A 398 43.31 -51.01 -40.50
CA PRO A 398 42.54 -50.68 -41.69
C PRO A 398 41.26 -49.88 -41.45
N SER A 399 40.96 -49.13 -42.49
CA SER A 399 39.77 -48.33 -42.73
C SER A 399 38.48 -49.14 -42.74
N PHE A 400 37.38 -48.56 -42.15
CA PHE A 400 36.04 -48.79 -42.69
C PHE A 400 35.08 -47.66 -42.32
N THR A 401 34.31 -47.36 -43.29
CA THR A 401 33.32 -46.29 -43.51
C THR A 401 32.03 -46.41 -42.67
N SER A 402 31.45 -45.21 -42.43
CA SER A 402 30.03 -44.88 -42.66
C SER A 402 28.95 -45.17 -41.58
N SER A 403 28.18 -44.14 -41.37
CA SER A 403 26.73 -44.05 -41.18
C SER A 403 26.16 -43.90 -39.77
N ARG A 404 25.71 -42.69 -39.53
CA ARG A 404 24.38 -42.24 -39.03
C ARG A 404 23.69 -43.09 -37.96
N GLU A 405 23.35 -42.47 -36.85
CA GLU A 405 21.99 -42.00 -36.55
C GLU A 405 21.94 -41.41 -35.13
N ILE A 406 21.30 -40.22 -35.01
CA ILE A 406 21.01 -39.55 -33.73
C ILE A 406 19.53 -39.84 -33.39
N PRO A 407 19.18 -40.33 -32.21
CA PRO A 407 17.79 -40.32 -31.77
C PRO A 407 17.49 -39.05 -30.98
N GLN A 408 16.44 -38.34 -31.40
CA GLN A 408 15.81 -37.23 -30.68
C GLN A 408 15.02 -37.78 -29.48
N ALA A 409 15.20 -37.18 -28.31
CA ALA A 409 14.36 -37.42 -27.13
C ALA A 409 13.21 -36.43 -27.10
N ALA A 410 11.98 -36.93 -26.92
CA ALA A 410 10.73 -36.18 -26.79
C ALA A 410 10.52 -35.62 -25.37
N PRO A 411 9.77 -34.50 -25.21
CA PRO A 411 9.56 -33.88 -23.91
C PRO A 411 8.42 -34.54 -23.13
N GLN A 412 8.67 -34.83 -21.85
CA GLN A 412 7.65 -35.29 -20.92
C GLN A 412 6.75 -34.20 -20.43
N ARG A 413 5.44 -34.36 -20.57
CA ARG A 413 4.37 -33.56 -20.00
C ARG A 413 4.25 -33.83 -18.50
N ARG A 414 4.40 -32.81 -17.66
CA ARG A 414 4.00 -32.81 -16.23
C ARG A 414 2.50 -32.59 -16.08
N LYS A 415 1.81 -33.53 -15.48
CA LYS A 415 0.42 -33.41 -15.04
C LYS A 415 0.31 -32.51 -13.80
N ARG A 416 -0.58 -31.52 -13.87
CA ARG A 416 -1.03 -30.71 -12.71
C ARG A 416 -1.98 -31.55 -11.83
N GLN A 417 -1.66 -31.71 -10.57
CA GLN A 417 -2.60 -32.16 -9.54
C GLN A 417 -3.36 -30.92 -8.98
N LYS A 418 -4.68 -31.03 -8.98
CA LYS A 418 -5.59 -30.10 -8.29
C LYS A 418 -5.74 -30.55 -6.84
N HIS A 419 -5.54 -29.65 -5.88
CA HIS A 419 -6.00 -29.83 -4.49
C HIS A 419 -7.25 -28.96 -4.26
N PRO A 420 -8.27 -29.47 -3.56
CA PRO A 420 -9.45 -28.70 -3.19
C PRO A 420 -9.18 -27.92 -1.90
N GLY A 421 -9.53 -26.63 -1.92
CA GLY A 421 -9.46 -25.77 -0.75
C GLY A 421 -10.67 -25.96 0.17
N ASN A 422 -10.40 -26.05 1.45
CA ASN A 422 -11.36 -25.81 2.53
C ASN A 422 -10.93 -24.56 3.26
N SER A 423 -11.76 -23.53 3.22
CA SER A 423 -11.65 -22.37 4.10
C SER A 423 -12.72 -22.47 5.18
N PRO A 424 -12.39 -22.24 6.46
CA PRO A 424 -13.38 -22.15 7.52
C PRO A 424 -14.04 -20.75 7.58
N PRO A 425 -15.27 -20.63 8.06
CA PRO A 425 -15.99 -19.37 8.18
C PRO A 425 -15.44 -18.51 9.31
N LEU A 426 -15.26 -17.23 9.03
CA LEU A 426 -14.87 -16.22 10.01
C LEU A 426 -16.09 -15.81 10.86
N GLY A 427 -15.92 -15.89 12.18
CA GLY A 427 -16.87 -15.45 13.16
C GLY A 427 -17.05 -13.94 13.18
N GLN A 428 -18.28 -13.54 13.43
CA GLN A 428 -18.70 -12.19 13.75
C GLN A 428 -18.09 -11.76 15.08
N ASP A 429 -17.38 -10.64 15.08
CA ASP A 429 -17.16 -9.83 16.28
C ASP A 429 -16.71 -8.44 15.84
N ALA A 430 -17.55 -7.46 16.09
CA ALA A 430 -17.21 -6.21 16.75
C ALA A 430 -18.29 -5.15 16.54
N GLN A 431 -18.94 -4.84 17.59
CA GLN A 431 -19.71 -3.61 17.77
C GLN A 431 -18.75 -2.46 18.12
N CYS A 432 -18.86 -1.38 17.40
CA CYS A 432 -18.62 -0.03 17.92
C CYS A 432 -19.96 0.60 18.31
#